data_24d341bc5446439fe458a053698ce20e
#
_entry.id   24d341bc5446439fe458a053698ce20e
#
_cell.length_a   1.000
_cell.length_b   1.000
_cell.length_c   1.000
_cell.angle_alpha   90.00
_cell.angle_beta   90.00
_cell.angle_gamma   90.00
#
_symmetry.space_group_name_H-M   'P 1'
#
loop_
_entity.id
_entity.type
_entity.pdbx_description
1 polymer ?
#
loop_
_entity_poly.entity_id
_entity_poly.type
_entity_poly.pdbx_seq_one_letter_code
_entity_poly.pdbx_strand_id
1 'polypeptide(L)'
;MKKILITGGTTFVSKYAAEYFVKQNYEVYVLNRNSRPQVKGVKLIEGDRHYLGDALKAMHFDVVADITAYDADDIIDLYNALGSFDQYIMISSSAVYPEYGTQPFCEDSEKQKINSGAHMERTKLRRKMSCGKEFRMRISFVRRICMAR
;
A
#
# COMPACT_ATOMS: atom_id res chain seq x y z
N MET A 1 12.02 -5.08 -17.72
CA MET A 1 10.59 -4.83 -17.44
C MET A 1 10.48 -4.52 -15.96
N LYS A 2 9.79 -3.42 -15.59
CA LYS A 2 9.67 -3.02 -14.18
C LYS A 2 8.73 -3.96 -13.44
N LYS A 3 9.08 -4.33 -12.21
CA LYS A 3 8.30 -5.20 -11.34
C LYS A 3 7.56 -4.39 -10.29
N ILE A 4 6.26 -4.62 -10.18
CA ILE A 4 5.43 -3.99 -9.14
C ILE A 4 4.72 -5.03 -8.31
N LEU A 5 4.77 -4.88 -7.00
CA LEU A 5 3.95 -5.64 -6.05
C LEU A 5 2.76 -4.78 -5.64
N ILE A 6 1.55 -5.33 -5.72
CA ILE A 6 0.30 -4.68 -5.30
C ILE A 6 -0.36 -5.55 -4.24
N THR A 7 -0.62 -5.00 -3.05
CA THR A 7 -1.43 -5.73 -2.07
C THR A 7 -2.90 -5.69 -2.45
N GLY A 8 -3.58 -6.83 -2.39
CA GLY A 8 -4.96 -7.01 -2.87
C GLY A 8 -5.02 -7.43 -4.34
N GLY A 9 -5.38 -6.51 -5.24
CA GLY A 9 -5.41 -6.75 -6.69
C GLY A 9 -6.74 -7.30 -7.23
N THR A 10 -7.74 -7.54 -6.39
CA THR A 10 -9.00 -8.19 -6.81
C THR A 10 -10.25 -7.30 -6.71
N THR A 11 -10.16 -6.17 -6.00
CA THR A 11 -11.31 -5.27 -5.78
C THR A 11 -10.91 -3.80 -5.88
N PHE A 12 -11.85 -2.96 -6.30
CA PHE A 12 -11.75 -1.50 -6.31
C PHE A 12 -10.38 -0.98 -6.82
N VAL A 13 -9.74 -0.10 -6.04
CA VAL A 13 -8.49 0.57 -6.40
C VAL A 13 -7.37 -0.41 -6.72
N SER A 14 -7.22 -1.47 -5.92
CA SER A 14 -6.14 -2.45 -6.13
C SER A 14 -6.33 -3.26 -7.42
N LYS A 15 -7.58 -3.59 -7.78
CA LYS A 15 -7.89 -4.25 -9.06
C LYS A 15 -7.59 -3.33 -10.23
N TYR A 16 -8.07 -2.09 -10.18
CA TYR A 16 -7.81 -1.10 -11.23
C TYR A 16 -6.31 -0.86 -11.42
N ALA A 17 -5.56 -0.72 -10.31
CA ALA A 17 -4.12 -0.57 -10.38
C ALA A 17 -3.44 -1.76 -11.04
N ALA A 18 -3.84 -3.00 -10.69
CA ALA A 18 -3.30 -4.20 -11.30
C ALA A 18 -3.58 -4.24 -12.81
N GLU A 19 -4.82 -3.97 -13.24
CA GLU A 19 -5.19 -3.89 -14.66
C GLU A 19 -4.41 -2.81 -15.41
N TYR A 20 -4.25 -1.63 -14.79
CA TYR A 20 -3.52 -0.51 -15.38
C TYR A 20 -2.05 -0.86 -15.61
N PHE A 21 -1.35 -1.37 -14.59
CA PHE A 21 0.06 -1.68 -14.72
C PHE A 21 0.34 -2.86 -15.65
N VAL A 22 -0.57 -3.84 -15.75
CA VAL A 22 -0.49 -4.90 -16.78
C VAL A 22 -0.56 -4.28 -18.18
N LYS A 23 -1.49 -3.35 -18.44
CA LYS A 23 -1.59 -2.64 -19.72
C LYS A 23 -0.36 -1.77 -20.03
N GLN A 24 0.35 -1.31 -19.00
CA GLN A 24 1.61 -0.55 -19.14
C GLN A 24 2.84 -1.46 -19.28
N ASN A 25 2.66 -2.76 -19.49
CA ASN A 25 3.72 -3.76 -19.65
C ASN A 25 4.65 -3.87 -18.43
N TYR A 26 4.11 -3.67 -17.22
CA TYR A 26 4.80 -4.02 -15.99
C TYR A 26 4.65 -5.52 -15.71
N GLU A 27 5.63 -6.09 -15.04
CA GLU A 27 5.51 -7.40 -14.42
C GLU A 27 4.79 -7.22 -13.08
N VAL A 28 3.48 -7.50 -13.07
CA VAL A 28 2.61 -7.21 -11.93
C VAL A 28 2.46 -8.44 -11.05
N TYR A 29 2.86 -8.30 -9.80
CA TYR A 29 2.60 -9.26 -8.74
C TYR A 29 1.46 -8.75 -7.87
N VAL A 30 0.56 -9.64 -7.45
CA VAL A 30 -0.50 -9.32 -6.50
C VAL A 30 -0.40 -10.22 -5.29
N LEU A 31 -0.44 -9.63 -4.10
CA LEU A 31 -0.41 -10.35 -2.83
C LEU A 31 -1.81 -10.38 -2.23
N ASN A 32 -2.41 -11.55 -2.16
CA ASN A 32 -3.72 -11.74 -1.53
C ASN A 32 -3.96 -13.22 -1.17
N ARG A 33 -5.06 -13.49 -0.45
CA ARG A 33 -5.46 -14.83 0.03
C ARG A 33 -6.21 -15.66 -1.01
N ASN A 34 -6.13 -15.29 -2.29
CA ASN A 34 -6.75 -16.00 -3.43
C ASN A 34 -8.25 -16.31 -3.27
N SER A 35 -8.98 -15.49 -2.53
CA SER A 35 -10.42 -15.68 -2.28
C SER A 35 -11.31 -15.20 -3.44
N ARG A 36 -10.74 -14.60 -4.48
CA ARG A 36 -11.45 -14.04 -5.64
C ARG A 36 -10.64 -14.24 -6.92
N PRO A 37 -11.30 -14.25 -8.10
CA PRO A 37 -10.62 -14.33 -9.39
C PRO A 37 -9.60 -13.21 -9.55
N GLN A 38 -8.41 -13.57 -10.05
CA GLN A 38 -7.33 -12.64 -10.28
C GLN A 38 -7.50 -11.88 -11.61
N VAL A 39 -6.90 -10.71 -11.71
CA VAL A 39 -6.79 -9.96 -12.96
C VAL A 39 -5.93 -10.76 -13.95
N LYS A 40 -6.33 -10.78 -15.22
CA LYS A 40 -5.56 -11.45 -16.26
C LYS A 40 -4.19 -10.78 -16.44
N GLY A 41 -3.13 -11.58 -16.44
CA GLY A 41 -1.75 -11.10 -16.67
C GLY A 41 -0.98 -10.74 -15.40
N VAL A 42 -1.58 -10.88 -14.21
CA VAL A 42 -0.84 -10.76 -12.95
C VAL A 42 -0.24 -12.09 -12.50
N LYS A 43 0.79 -12.01 -11.68
CA LYS A 43 1.38 -13.14 -10.96
C LYS A 43 0.90 -13.10 -9.52
N LEU A 44 0.18 -14.14 -9.10
CA LEU A 44 -0.31 -14.26 -7.73
C LEU A 44 0.81 -14.69 -6.79
N ILE A 45 0.93 -13.97 -5.69
CA ILE A 45 1.60 -14.41 -4.47
C ILE A 45 0.48 -14.67 -3.47
N GLU A 46 0.14 -15.96 -3.32
CA GLU A 46 -0.91 -16.34 -2.40
C GLU A 46 -0.37 -16.36 -0.97
N GLY A 47 -1.02 -15.59 -0.10
CA GLY A 47 -0.64 -15.55 1.31
C GLY A 47 -1.37 -14.47 2.08
N ASP A 48 -1.24 -14.57 3.40
CA ASP A 48 -1.61 -13.52 4.33
C ASP A 48 -0.35 -12.72 4.67
N ARG A 49 -0.46 -11.37 4.65
CA ARG A 49 0.69 -10.48 4.90
C ARG A 49 1.36 -10.71 6.25
N HIS A 50 0.59 -11.19 7.24
CA HIS A 50 1.10 -11.47 8.60
C HIS A 50 1.90 -12.77 8.69
N TYR A 51 1.82 -13.64 7.68
CA TYR A 51 2.42 -14.97 7.70
C TYR A 51 3.23 -15.30 6.43
N LEU A 52 3.83 -14.29 5.80
CA LEU A 52 4.59 -14.46 4.55
C LEU A 52 5.94 -15.18 4.74
N GLY A 53 6.50 -15.12 5.95
CA GLY A 53 7.84 -15.67 6.18
C GLY A 53 8.86 -15.10 5.20
N ASP A 54 9.58 -15.98 4.52
CA ASP A 54 10.62 -15.62 3.56
C ASP A 54 10.16 -15.61 2.09
N ALA A 55 8.86 -15.72 1.83
CA ALA A 55 8.32 -15.86 0.47
C ALA A 55 8.74 -14.72 -0.50
N LEU A 56 8.99 -13.52 0.02
CA LEU A 56 9.39 -12.35 -0.78
C LEU A 56 10.88 -12.00 -0.64
N LYS A 57 11.64 -12.68 0.21
CA LYS A 57 13.05 -12.33 0.53
C LYS A 57 13.99 -12.37 -0.66
N ALA A 58 13.79 -13.32 -1.58
CA ALA A 58 14.60 -13.46 -2.78
C ALA A 58 14.15 -12.54 -3.93
N MET A 59 13.07 -11.76 -3.74
CA MET A 59 12.48 -10.93 -4.79
C MET A 59 12.92 -9.47 -4.65
N HIS A 60 13.09 -8.83 -5.81
CA HIS A 60 13.25 -7.38 -5.91
C HIS A 60 12.05 -6.80 -6.64
N PHE A 61 11.52 -5.68 -6.13
CA PHE A 61 10.45 -4.91 -6.76
C PHE A 61 10.88 -3.47 -6.98
N ASP A 62 10.68 -2.93 -8.20
CA ASP A 62 10.88 -1.50 -8.45
C ASP A 62 9.87 -0.68 -7.63
N VAL A 63 8.64 -1.19 -7.48
CA VAL A 63 7.60 -0.52 -6.71
C VAL A 63 6.82 -1.52 -5.87
N VAL A 64 6.56 -1.17 -4.62
CA VAL A 64 5.58 -1.83 -3.75
C VAL A 64 4.42 -0.87 -3.52
N ALA A 65 3.22 -1.22 -3.99
CA ALA A 65 1.99 -0.46 -3.78
C ALA A 65 1.13 -1.14 -2.71
N ASP A 66 1.24 -0.66 -1.48
CA ASP A 66 0.46 -1.18 -0.36
C ASP A 66 -0.89 -0.45 -0.26
N ILE A 67 -1.93 -1.11 -0.75
CA ILE A 67 -3.28 -0.56 -0.88
C ILE A 67 -4.21 -1.06 0.24
N THR A 68 -3.85 -2.17 0.87
CA THR A 68 -4.72 -2.87 1.84
C THR A 68 -4.18 -2.83 3.27
N ALA A 69 -3.26 -1.92 3.60
CA ALA A 69 -2.83 -1.70 4.96
C ALA A 69 -3.86 -0.86 5.73
N TYR A 70 -4.29 -1.36 6.89
CA TYR A 70 -5.21 -0.69 7.81
C TYR A 70 -4.51 -0.16 9.06
N ASP A 71 -3.47 -0.84 9.49
CA ASP A 71 -2.69 -0.47 10.68
C ASP A 71 -1.18 -0.60 10.44
N ALA A 72 -0.39 -0.41 11.48
CA ALA A 72 1.05 -0.45 11.35
C ALA A 72 1.62 -1.85 11.31
N ASP A 73 0.97 -2.78 11.96
CA ASP A 73 1.43 -4.17 11.95
C ASP A 73 1.30 -4.72 10.54
N ASP A 74 0.25 -4.34 9.80
CA ASP A 74 0.11 -4.61 8.38
C ASP A 74 1.32 -4.17 7.57
N ILE A 75 1.82 -2.95 7.83
CA ILE A 75 2.94 -2.38 7.08
C ILE A 75 4.25 -3.03 7.52
N ILE A 76 4.43 -3.22 8.84
CA ILE A 76 5.64 -3.79 9.42
C ILE A 76 5.84 -5.23 8.93
N ASP A 77 4.78 -6.02 8.93
CA ASP A 77 4.85 -7.43 8.56
C ASP A 77 5.17 -7.58 7.06
N LEU A 78 4.50 -6.79 6.20
CA LEU A 78 4.84 -6.78 4.79
C LEU A 78 6.28 -6.30 4.56
N TYR A 79 6.69 -5.21 5.21
CA TYR A 79 8.04 -4.66 5.08
C TYR A 79 9.11 -5.67 5.50
N ASN A 80 8.89 -6.37 6.61
CA ASN A 80 9.80 -7.39 7.09
C ASN A 80 9.89 -8.61 6.18
N ALA A 81 8.80 -8.96 5.48
CA ALA A 81 8.77 -10.06 4.52
C ALA A 81 9.47 -9.73 3.20
N LEU A 82 9.53 -8.44 2.81
CA LEU A 82 10.15 -7.99 1.55
C LEU A 82 11.67 -8.23 1.56
N GLY A 83 12.22 -8.60 0.38
CA GLY A 83 13.65 -8.68 0.14
C GLY A 83 14.23 -7.29 -0.13
N SER A 84 14.05 -6.78 -1.34
CA SER A 84 14.50 -5.45 -1.72
C SER A 84 13.46 -4.76 -2.60
N PHE A 85 13.43 -3.43 -2.54
CA PHE A 85 12.57 -2.59 -3.38
C PHE A 85 13.15 -1.19 -3.52
N ASP A 86 12.78 -0.50 -4.62
CA ASP A 86 13.23 0.87 -4.85
C ASP A 86 12.27 1.90 -4.24
N GLN A 87 10.95 1.62 -4.34
CA GLN A 87 9.93 2.54 -3.84
C GLN A 87 8.80 1.80 -3.14
N TYR A 88 8.40 2.29 -1.96
CA TYR A 88 7.22 1.83 -1.23
C TYR A 88 6.17 2.93 -1.20
N ILE A 89 4.96 2.64 -1.70
CA ILE A 89 3.84 3.56 -1.77
C ILE A 89 2.70 2.98 -0.93
N MET A 90 2.30 3.69 0.12
CA MET A 90 1.12 3.33 0.91
C MET A 90 -0.06 4.21 0.51
N ILE A 91 -1.21 3.60 0.29
CA ILE A 91 -2.46 4.31 0.07
C ILE A 91 -3.11 4.59 1.42
N SER A 92 -3.23 5.87 1.75
CA SER A 92 -3.89 6.32 2.98
C SER A 92 -5.38 6.62 2.73
N SER A 93 -6.13 6.91 3.80
CA SER A 93 -7.55 7.26 3.74
C SER A 93 -7.76 8.75 3.99
N SER A 94 -8.82 9.32 3.40
CA SER A 94 -9.28 10.67 3.73
C SER A 94 -9.76 10.82 5.18
N ALA A 95 -10.03 9.71 5.88
CA ALA A 95 -10.39 9.70 7.30
C ALA A 95 -9.30 10.26 8.23
N VAL A 96 -8.08 10.53 7.71
CA VAL A 96 -7.04 11.23 8.48
C VAL A 96 -7.34 12.72 8.70
N TYR A 97 -8.30 13.28 7.95
CA TYR A 97 -8.73 14.67 8.13
C TYR A 97 -9.99 14.74 8.99
N PRO A 98 -10.18 15.80 9.79
CA PRO A 98 -11.38 15.98 10.59
C PRO A 98 -12.61 16.15 9.71
N GLU A 99 -13.75 15.57 10.11
CA GLU A 99 -15.01 15.65 9.35
C GLU A 99 -15.49 17.08 9.17
N TYR A 100 -15.21 17.93 10.13
CA TYR A 100 -15.65 19.34 10.20
C TYR A 100 -14.56 20.35 9.79
N GLY A 101 -13.49 19.88 9.16
CA GLY A 101 -12.41 20.73 8.69
C GLY A 101 -12.80 21.57 7.47
N THR A 102 -12.08 22.66 7.24
CA THR A 102 -12.24 23.50 6.04
C THR A 102 -11.90 22.69 4.79
N GLN A 103 -12.83 22.58 3.87
CA GLN A 103 -12.65 21.91 2.58
C GLN A 103 -12.31 22.92 1.47
N PRO A 104 -11.56 22.50 0.43
CA PRO A 104 -10.98 21.19 0.19
C PRO A 104 -9.74 20.93 1.07
N PHE A 105 -9.57 19.69 1.54
CA PHE A 105 -8.36 19.32 2.26
C PHE A 105 -7.16 19.25 1.31
N CYS A 106 -6.05 19.83 1.76
CA CYS A 106 -4.75 19.80 1.11
C CYS A 106 -3.78 18.91 1.88
N GLU A 107 -2.62 18.65 1.32
CA GLU A 107 -1.59 17.80 1.96
C GLU A 107 -1.10 18.39 3.30
N ASP A 108 -1.12 19.72 3.43
CA ASP A 108 -0.72 20.48 4.63
C ASP A 108 -1.87 20.70 5.62
N SER A 109 -3.10 20.27 5.29
CA SER A 109 -4.24 20.42 6.19
C SER A 109 -4.01 19.65 7.50
N GLU A 110 -4.49 20.20 8.59
CA GLU A 110 -4.40 19.58 9.91
C GLU A 110 -5.05 18.20 9.89
N LYS A 111 -4.36 17.21 10.46
CA LYS A 111 -4.81 15.82 10.52
C LYS A 111 -5.31 15.52 11.93
N GLN A 112 -6.52 14.96 12.02
CA GLN A 112 -7.04 14.55 13.32
C GLN A 112 -6.26 13.36 13.89
N LYS A 113 -6.17 13.32 15.22
CA LYS A 113 -5.72 12.12 15.92
C LYS A 113 -6.85 11.10 15.87
N ILE A 114 -6.75 10.14 14.95
CA ILE A 114 -7.69 9.02 14.95
C ILE A 114 -7.29 8.10 16.10
N ASN A 115 -8.23 7.82 17.00
CA ASN A 115 -8.01 6.88 18.13
C ASN A 115 -7.85 5.42 17.68
N SER A 116 -8.03 5.13 16.41
CA SER A 116 -7.70 3.85 15.80
C SER A 116 -6.26 3.91 15.29
N GLY A 117 -5.37 3.17 15.91
CA GLY A 117 -3.94 2.89 15.66
C GLY A 117 -3.15 3.56 14.53
N ALA A 118 -3.77 3.97 13.43
CA ALA A 118 -3.08 4.39 12.21
C ALA A 118 -2.26 5.69 12.33
N HIS A 119 -2.57 6.60 13.25
CA HIS A 119 -1.82 7.87 13.38
C HIS A 119 -0.64 7.77 14.35
N MET A 120 -0.76 6.94 15.38
CA MET A 120 0.30 6.79 16.41
C MET A 120 1.57 6.16 15.84
N GLU A 121 1.49 5.55 14.70
CA GLU A 121 2.48 4.62 14.17
C GLU A 121 3.40 5.19 13.11
N ARG A 122 3.07 6.33 12.50
CA ARG A 122 4.03 7.06 11.66
C ARG A 122 5.32 7.37 12.41
N THR A 123 5.22 7.70 13.69
CA THR A 123 6.40 8.00 14.54
C THR A 123 7.13 6.73 14.94
N LYS A 124 6.41 5.63 15.19
CA LYS A 124 7.00 4.33 15.52
C LYS A 124 7.62 3.66 14.29
N LEU A 125 6.95 3.72 13.14
CA LEU A 125 7.49 3.25 11.85
C LEU A 125 8.78 3.99 11.48
N ARG A 126 8.81 5.33 11.57
CA ARG A 126 10.05 6.09 11.34
C ARG A 126 11.19 5.64 12.24
N ARG A 127 10.94 5.33 13.51
CA ARG A 127 11.97 4.88 14.46
C ARG A 127 12.47 3.45 14.19
N LYS A 128 11.59 2.52 13.77
CA LYS A 128 11.98 1.13 13.46
C LYS A 128 12.63 0.99 12.08
N MET A 129 12.24 1.82 11.12
CA MET A 129 12.75 1.79 9.74
C MET A 129 14.01 2.62 9.52
N SER A 130 14.47 3.40 10.50
CA SER A 130 15.70 4.22 10.41
C SER A 130 16.99 3.40 10.43
N CYS A 131 16.92 2.09 10.51
CA CYS A 131 18.07 1.21 10.45
C CYS A 131 18.40 0.83 8.99
N GLY A 132 19.00 1.75 8.25
CA GLY A 132 19.91 1.40 7.14
C GLY A 132 19.37 1.38 5.71
N LYS A 133 18.12 1.76 5.41
CA LYS A 133 17.65 1.96 4.03
C LYS A 133 16.91 3.29 3.90
N GLU A 134 17.25 4.05 2.85
CA GLU A 134 16.59 5.34 2.55
C GLU A 134 15.13 5.08 2.15
N PHE A 135 14.21 5.30 3.10
CA PHE A 135 12.78 5.06 2.91
C PHE A 135 12.12 6.37 2.46
N ARG A 136 11.80 6.48 1.18
CA ARG A 136 10.95 7.55 0.66
C ARG A 136 9.49 7.13 0.74
N MET A 137 8.83 7.41 1.88
CA MET A 137 7.38 7.27 1.98
C MET A 137 6.70 8.39 1.18
N ARG A 138 6.20 8.07 -0.02
CA ARG A 138 5.26 8.94 -0.71
C ARG A 138 3.85 8.51 -0.34
N ILE A 139 3.17 9.35 0.44
CA ILE A 139 1.75 9.15 0.74
C ILE A 139 0.98 9.79 -0.40
N SER A 140 0.45 8.97 -1.29
CA SER A 140 -0.45 9.44 -2.32
C SER A 140 -1.88 9.37 -1.79
N PHE A 141 -2.54 10.52 -1.66
CA PHE A 141 -3.96 10.58 -1.31
C PHE A 141 -4.79 10.24 -2.54
N VAL A 142 -5.61 9.20 -2.45
CA VAL A 142 -6.66 8.99 -3.43
C VAL A 142 -7.75 10.02 -3.14
N ARG A 143 -7.91 11.02 -4.01
CA ARG A 143 -9.07 11.89 -3.99
C ARG A 143 -10.33 11.02 -4.01
N ARG A 144 -11.21 11.24 -3.05
CA ARG A 144 -12.55 10.68 -3.09
C ARG A 144 -13.16 11.10 -4.43
N ILE A 145 -13.31 10.16 -5.36
CA ILE A 145 -14.12 10.41 -6.54
C ILE A 145 -15.55 10.53 -6.01
N CYS A 146 -16.03 11.75 -5.87
CA CYS A 146 -17.45 12.01 -5.71
C CYS A 146 -18.11 11.46 -6.98
N MET A 147 -18.76 10.31 -6.89
CA MET A 147 -19.76 9.95 -7.87
C MET A 147 -20.90 10.94 -7.66
N ALA A 148 -20.97 11.96 -8.51
CA ALA A 148 -22.19 12.70 -8.71
C ALA A 148 -23.25 11.71 -9.20
N ARG A 149 -24.41 11.72 -8.52
CA ARG A 149 -25.62 11.04 -8.97
C ARG A 149 -26.13 11.71 -10.22
#